data_b2345505265b1f6f780ea5ee455b65b7
#
_entry.id   b2345505265b1f6f780ea5ee455b65b7
#
_cell.length_a   1.000
_cell.length_b   1.000
_cell.length_c   1.000
_cell.angle_alpha   90.00
_cell.angle_beta   90.00
_cell.angle_gamma   90.00
#
_symmetry.space_group_name_H-M   'P 1'
#
loop_
_entity.id
_entity.type
_entity.pdbx_description
1 polymer ?
#
loop_
_entity_poly.entity_id
_entity_poly.type
_entity_poly.pdbx_seq_one_letter_code
_entity_poly.pdbx_strand_id
1 'polypeptide(L)'
;MDDPSRFTSINEYYTFIYAISYMMLVELGIWIYNFKGWLKRPDKKNNDYGTILIVMLGCWGSFYFSTYFRSQQFIQIAGEILLPHIFYYVGIAFILIGTTLRAIAVWSLRHSFTLSVKTGGNQRLVTTGVYRYIRNPAYAGTMLSMLGNAFCFRSVFSPLLVLLILAICYGIRIKVEEKALYERFGEEFQNYCFRSWRLIPLIW
;
A
#
# COMPACT_ATOMS: atom_id res chain seq x y z
N MET A 1 -6.42 -10.71 -16.65
CA MET A 1 -6.94 -9.37 -16.41
C MET A 1 -7.90 -8.91 -17.49
N ASP A 2 -7.95 -9.61 -18.58
CA ASP A 2 -8.58 -9.17 -19.84
C ASP A 2 -9.99 -9.72 -20.06
N ASP A 3 -10.75 -9.91 -18.99
CA ASP A 3 -12.12 -10.42 -19.10
C ASP A 3 -13.15 -9.35 -18.70
N PRO A 4 -13.71 -8.62 -19.70
CA PRO A 4 -14.74 -7.60 -19.45
C PRO A 4 -16.02 -8.17 -18.80
N SER A 5 -16.25 -9.47 -18.86
CA SER A 5 -17.44 -10.13 -18.29
C SER A 5 -17.53 -9.99 -16.76
N ARG A 6 -16.42 -9.63 -16.11
CA ARG A 6 -16.35 -9.38 -14.66
C ARG A 6 -16.96 -8.03 -14.24
N PHE A 7 -17.22 -7.15 -15.18
CA PHE A 7 -17.79 -5.83 -14.98
C PHE A 7 -19.20 -5.74 -15.56
N THR A 8 -20.00 -4.83 -15.05
CA THR A 8 -21.38 -4.67 -15.50
C THR A 8 -21.47 -3.99 -16.88
N SER A 9 -20.45 -3.20 -17.23
CA SER A 9 -20.34 -2.55 -18.53
C SER A 9 -18.92 -2.42 -19.02
N ILE A 10 -18.75 -2.26 -20.32
CA ILE A 10 -17.44 -2.03 -20.95
C ILE A 10 -16.79 -0.72 -20.46
N ASN A 11 -17.60 0.30 -20.11
CA ASN A 11 -17.10 1.56 -19.57
C ASN A 11 -16.49 1.40 -18.19
N GLU A 12 -17.08 0.54 -17.35
CA GLU A 12 -16.50 0.20 -16.05
C GLU A 12 -15.17 -0.51 -16.20
N TYR A 13 -15.10 -1.47 -17.13
CA TYR A 13 -13.84 -2.15 -17.43
C TYR A 13 -12.74 -1.14 -17.81
N TYR A 14 -12.98 -0.21 -18.74
CA TYR A 14 -11.99 0.79 -19.11
C TYR A 14 -11.65 1.73 -17.97
N THR A 15 -12.64 2.17 -17.17
CA THR A 15 -12.39 3.02 -15.98
C THR A 15 -11.48 2.31 -14.99
N PHE A 16 -11.71 1.02 -14.75
CA PHE A 16 -10.86 0.20 -13.90
C PHE A 16 -9.43 0.09 -14.47
N ILE A 17 -9.30 -0.19 -15.77
CA ILE A 17 -7.99 -0.27 -16.44
C ILE A 17 -7.22 1.05 -16.32
N TYR A 18 -7.89 2.20 -16.50
CA TYR A 18 -7.22 3.51 -16.32
C TYR A 18 -6.77 3.74 -14.87
N ALA A 19 -7.60 3.39 -13.88
CA ALA A 19 -7.25 3.51 -12.48
C ALA A 19 -6.05 2.61 -12.10
N ILE A 20 -6.05 1.35 -12.56
CA ILE A 20 -4.92 0.44 -12.35
C ILE A 20 -3.66 0.90 -13.10
N SER A 21 -3.80 1.38 -14.34
CA SER A 21 -2.67 1.93 -15.10
C SER A 21 -2.03 3.12 -14.39
N TYR A 22 -2.85 4.03 -13.84
CA TYR A 22 -2.37 5.13 -13.01
C TYR A 22 -1.59 4.61 -11.79
N MET A 23 -2.14 3.63 -11.05
CA MET A 23 -1.46 3.02 -9.91
C MET A 23 -0.13 2.41 -10.32
N MET A 24 -0.08 1.64 -11.41
CA MET A 24 1.14 1.00 -11.91
C MET A 24 2.20 2.01 -12.35
N LEU A 25 1.80 3.10 -13.00
CA LEU A 25 2.72 4.17 -13.40
C LEU A 25 3.35 4.87 -12.18
N VAL A 26 2.56 5.14 -11.14
CA VAL A 26 3.06 5.72 -9.90
C VAL A 26 4.03 4.76 -9.20
N GLU A 27 3.68 3.48 -9.08
CA GLU A 27 4.56 2.46 -8.49
C GLU A 27 5.86 2.30 -9.28
N LEU A 28 5.79 2.27 -10.59
CA LEU A 28 6.98 2.23 -11.45
C LEU A 28 7.87 3.47 -11.22
N GLY A 29 7.29 4.65 -11.14
CA GLY A 29 8.01 5.89 -10.83
C GLY A 29 8.69 5.83 -9.46
N ILE A 30 8.00 5.34 -8.44
CA ILE A 30 8.55 5.12 -7.10
C ILE A 30 9.70 4.12 -7.15
N TRP A 31 9.53 3.02 -7.89
CA TRP A 31 10.56 1.98 -8.01
C TRP A 31 11.82 2.50 -8.71
N ILE A 32 11.68 3.21 -9.85
CA ILE A 32 12.80 3.82 -10.58
C ILE A 32 13.54 4.83 -9.68
N TYR A 33 12.80 5.65 -8.94
CA TYR A 33 13.40 6.62 -8.03
C TYR A 33 14.25 5.95 -6.95
N ASN A 34 13.73 4.90 -6.34
CA ASN A 34 14.44 4.15 -5.29
C ASN A 34 15.62 3.35 -5.84
N PHE A 35 15.50 2.78 -7.04
CA PHE A 35 16.56 2.05 -7.69
C PHE A 35 17.79 2.93 -7.96
N LYS A 36 17.59 4.16 -8.43
CA LYS A 36 18.67 5.15 -8.59
C LYS A 36 19.36 5.47 -7.26
N GLY A 37 18.62 5.53 -6.18
CA GLY A 37 19.16 5.71 -4.82
C GLY A 37 19.95 4.52 -4.31
N TRP A 38 19.54 3.31 -4.67
CA TRP A 38 20.21 2.06 -4.30
C TRP A 38 21.56 1.91 -5.01
N LEU A 39 21.65 2.22 -6.30
CA LEU A 39 22.89 2.18 -7.07
C LEU A 39 23.99 3.12 -6.55
N LYS A 40 23.58 4.25 -5.95
CA LYS A 40 24.52 5.26 -5.43
C LYS A 40 25.10 4.93 -4.05
N ARG A 41 24.61 3.91 -3.33
CA ARG A 41 25.00 3.60 -1.94
C ARG A 41 25.04 2.08 -1.67
N PRO A 42 26.04 1.33 -2.18
CA PRO A 42 26.11 -0.12 -2.00
C PRO A 42 26.41 -0.59 -0.56
N ASP A 43 26.99 0.24 0.31
CA ASP A 43 27.66 -0.18 1.54
C ASP A 43 26.86 0.00 2.85
N LYS A 44 25.53 -0.18 2.88
CA LYS A 44 24.77 -0.05 4.14
C LYS A 44 24.14 -1.35 4.59
N LYS A 45 24.49 -1.77 5.82
CA LYS A 45 23.90 -2.89 6.55
C LYS A 45 22.36 -2.84 6.45
N ASN A 46 21.81 -3.84 5.80
CA ASN A 46 20.37 -3.93 5.53
C ASN A 46 19.69 -4.56 6.75
N ASN A 47 19.03 -3.76 7.59
CA ASN A 47 18.29 -4.23 8.78
C ASN A 47 16.85 -4.59 8.44
N ASP A 48 16.54 -4.88 7.19
CA ASP A 48 15.18 -5.07 6.72
C ASP A 48 14.57 -6.44 7.07
N TYR A 49 15.40 -7.41 7.47
CA TYR A 49 14.97 -8.78 7.82
C TYR A 49 14.03 -9.44 6.79
N GLY A 50 14.12 -9.06 5.52
CA GLY A 50 13.26 -9.59 4.44
C GLY A 50 11.80 -9.09 4.45
N THR A 51 11.46 -8.12 5.29
CA THR A 51 10.08 -7.64 5.42
C THR A 51 9.56 -6.95 4.15
N ILE A 52 10.44 -6.43 3.29
CA ILE A 52 10.07 -5.96 1.95
C ILE A 52 9.44 -7.08 1.13
N LEU A 53 10.06 -8.28 1.14
CA LEU A 53 9.53 -9.43 0.40
C LEU A 53 8.15 -9.83 0.90
N ILE A 54 7.93 -9.82 2.24
CA ILE A 54 6.63 -10.10 2.85
C ILE A 54 5.57 -9.12 2.33
N VAL A 55 5.88 -7.82 2.30
CA VAL A 55 4.96 -6.81 1.78
C VAL A 55 4.70 -7.00 0.28
N MET A 56 5.73 -7.26 -0.51
CA MET A 56 5.58 -7.52 -1.95
C MET A 56 4.68 -8.73 -2.20
N LEU A 57 4.91 -9.85 -1.52
CA LEU A 57 4.08 -11.06 -1.63
C LEU A 57 2.64 -10.78 -1.14
N GLY A 58 2.47 -10.00 -0.08
CA GLY A 58 1.16 -9.57 0.41
C GLY A 58 0.39 -8.72 -0.61
N CYS A 59 1.04 -7.77 -1.27
CA CYS A 59 0.41 -6.96 -2.33
C CYS A 59 0.06 -7.81 -3.56
N TRP A 60 0.96 -8.67 -4.01
CA TRP A 60 0.71 -9.59 -5.12
C TRP A 60 -0.42 -10.57 -4.80
N GLY A 61 -0.40 -11.18 -3.60
CA GLY A 61 -1.47 -12.04 -3.12
C GLY A 61 -2.81 -11.32 -3.05
N SER A 62 -2.84 -10.10 -2.52
CA SER A 62 -4.05 -9.27 -2.47
C SER A 62 -4.64 -9.02 -3.85
N PHE A 63 -3.79 -8.71 -4.83
CA PHE A 63 -4.21 -8.51 -6.20
C PHE A 63 -4.75 -9.80 -6.83
N TYR A 64 -4.04 -10.92 -6.65
CA TYR A 64 -4.48 -12.24 -7.13
C TYR A 64 -5.82 -12.65 -6.53
N PHE A 65 -5.98 -12.59 -5.20
CA PHE A 65 -7.24 -12.98 -4.55
C PHE A 65 -8.41 -12.07 -4.90
N SER A 66 -8.16 -10.77 -5.15
CA SER A 66 -9.21 -9.86 -5.62
C SER A 66 -9.84 -10.36 -6.93
N THR A 67 -9.02 -10.87 -7.86
CA THR A 67 -9.50 -11.41 -9.13
C THR A 67 -10.04 -12.83 -8.98
N TYR A 68 -9.43 -13.65 -8.11
CA TYR A 68 -9.81 -15.05 -7.91
C TYR A 68 -11.23 -15.20 -7.39
N PHE A 69 -11.64 -14.44 -6.38
CA PHE A 69 -13.00 -14.49 -5.82
C PHE A 69 -14.10 -14.07 -6.80
N ARG A 70 -13.75 -13.55 -7.95
CA ARG A 70 -14.65 -13.25 -9.06
C ARG A 70 -14.48 -14.24 -10.24
N SER A 71 -13.70 -15.30 -10.08
CA SER A 71 -13.54 -16.35 -11.09
C SER A 71 -14.75 -17.26 -11.15
N GLN A 72 -15.02 -17.82 -12.33
CA GLN A 72 -16.10 -18.79 -12.52
C GLN A 72 -15.93 -20.02 -11.61
N GLN A 73 -14.71 -20.47 -11.38
CA GLN A 73 -14.42 -21.61 -10.51
C GLN A 73 -14.83 -21.35 -9.06
N PHE A 74 -14.54 -20.16 -8.53
CA PHE A 74 -14.92 -19.80 -7.17
C PHE A 74 -16.45 -19.63 -7.05
N ILE A 75 -17.09 -18.99 -8.02
CA ILE A 75 -18.54 -18.79 -8.05
C ILE A 75 -19.29 -20.12 -8.05
N GLN A 76 -18.80 -21.13 -8.79
CA GLN A 76 -19.38 -22.46 -8.79
C GLN A 76 -19.31 -23.16 -7.42
N ILE A 77 -18.27 -22.89 -6.63
CA ILE A 77 -18.06 -23.53 -5.31
C ILE A 77 -18.83 -22.79 -4.21
N ALA A 78 -18.74 -21.47 -4.15
CA ALA A 78 -19.20 -20.67 -3.01
C ALA A 78 -20.49 -19.86 -3.30
N GLY A 79 -20.97 -19.89 -4.54
CA GLY A 79 -22.04 -19.02 -4.99
C GLY A 79 -21.58 -17.58 -5.24
N GLU A 80 -22.42 -16.80 -5.90
CA GLU A 80 -22.16 -15.43 -6.24
C GLU A 80 -22.77 -14.48 -5.18
N ILE A 81 -21.97 -14.05 -4.20
CA ILE A 81 -22.37 -13.04 -3.21
C ILE A 81 -21.66 -11.73 -3.57
N LEU A 82 -22.43 -10.82 -4.18
CA LEU A 82 -21.92 -9.53 -4.65
C LEU A 82 -22.28 -8.39 -3.72
N LEU A 83 -21.32 -7.49 -3.53
CA LEU A 83 -21.55 -6.19 -2.95
C LEU A 83 -22.42 -5.31 -3.87
N PRO A 84 -23.24 -4.40 -3.34
CA PRO A 84 -23.95 -3.40 -4.12
C PRO A 84 -23.04 -2.67 -5.12
N HIS A 85 -23.60 -2.25 -6.25
CA HIS A 85 -22.84 -1.66 -7.36
C HIS A 85 -22.05 -0.39 -6.96
N ILE A 86 -22.51 0.33 -5.96
CA ILE A 86 -21.83 1.52 -5.42
C ILE A 86 -20.38 1.19 -4.97
N PHE A 87 -20.10 -0.02 -4.52
CA PHE A 87 -18.76 -0.43 -4.08
C PHE A 87 -17.74 -0.46 -5.22
N TYR A 88 -18.18 -0.60 -6.47
CA TYR A 88 -17.29 -0.41 -7.62
C TYR A 88 -16.73 1.02 -7.66
N TYR A 89 -17.58 2.02 -7.55
CA TYR A 89 -17.18 3.43 -7.58
C TYR A 89 -16.36 3.82 -6.35
N VAL A 90 -16.72 3.30 -5.17
CA VAL A 90 -15.90 3.41 -3.95
C VAL A 90 -14.51 2.81 -4.18
N GLY A 91 -14.44 1.66 -4.85
CA GLY A 91 -13.18 1.01 -5.22
C GLY A 91 -12.31 1.88 -6.11
N ILE A 92 -12.86 2.47 -7.16
CA ILE A 92 -12.14 3.41 -8.04
C ILE A 92 -11.63 4.62 -7.24
N ALA A 93 -12.48 5.22 -6.41
CA ALA A 93 -12.08 6.35 -5.56
C ALA A 93 -10.93 5.96 -4.62
N PHE A 94 -10.98 4.78 -4.00
CA PHE A 94 -9.93 4.28 -3.11
C PHE A 94 -8.60 4.03 -3.85
N ILE A 95 -8.64 3.49 -5.08
CA ILE A 95 -7.43 3.34 -5.91
C ILE A 95 -6.79 4.71 -6.15
N LEU A 96 -7.57 5.69 -6.59
CA LEU A 96 -7.05 7.02 -6.93
C LEU A 96 -6.51 7.77 -5.71
N ILE A 97 -7.30 7.82 -4.63
CA ILE A 97 -6.91 8.51 -3.38
C ILE A 97 -5.69 7.82 -2.75
N GLY A 98 -5.71 6.49 -2.64
CA GLY A 98 -4.63 5.72 -2.04
C GLY A 98 -3.32 5.86 -2.79
N THR A 99 -3.37 5.75 -4.13
CA THR A 99 -2.20 5.92 -5.00
C THR A 99 -1.64 7.34 -4.90
N THR A 100 -2.50 8.36 -4.90
CA THR A 100 -2.09 9.76 -4.76
C THR A 100 -1.46 10.02 -3.39
N LEU A 101 -2.07 9.50 -2.30
CA LEU A 101 -1.52 9.60 -0.95
C LEU A 101 -0.12 8.96 -0.88
N ARG A 102 0.05 7.78 -1.49
CA ARG A 102 1.35 7.11 -1.55
C ARG A 102 2.38 7.92 -2.32
N ALA A 103 2.00 8.47 -3.48
CA ALA A 103 2.88 9.34 -4.27
C ALA A 103 3.34 10.56 -3.45
N ILE A 104 2.40 11.27 -2.79
CA ILE A 104 2.70 12.43 -1.95
C ILE A 104 3.61 12.03 -0.78
N ALA A 105 3.33 10.91 -0.12
CA ALA A 105 4.13 10.42 0.99
C ALA A 105 5.59 10.15 0.57
N VAL A 106 5.78 9.40 -0.52
CA VAL A 106 7.13 9.10 -1.04
C VAL A 106 7.86 10.37 -1.48
N TRP A 107 7.16 11.27 -2.16
CA TRP A 107 7.74 12.55 -2.57
C TRP A 107 8.16 13.40 -1.38
N SER A 108 7.35 13.45 -0.32
CA SER A 108 7.65 14.22 0.90
C SER A 108 8.92 13.74 1.60
N LEU A 109 9.24 12.45 1.52
CA LEU A 109 10.49 11.90 2.06
C LEU A 109 11.71 12.22 1.22
N ARG A 110 11.56 12.46 -0.09
CA ARG A 110 12.65 12.77 -1.04
C ARG A 110 13.90 11.92 -0.79
N HIS A 111 15.01 12.58 -0.37
CA HIS A 111 16.29 11.93 -0.13
C HIS A 111 16.35 11.05 1.13
N SER A 112 15.37 11.16 2.02
CA SER A 112 15.29 10.36 3.25
C SER A 112 14.58 9.01 3.02
N PHE A 113 13.82 8.86 1.93
CA PHE A 113 13.09 7.65 1.62
C PHE A 113 13.99 6.55 1.06
N THR A 114 13.91 5.36 1.65
CA THR A 114 14.48 4.13 1.10
C THR A 114 13.47 3.00 1.31
N LEU A 115 13.30 2.11 0.33
CA LEU A 115 12.44 0.91 0.46
C LEU A 115 12.94 -0.06 1.54
N SER A 116 14.21 0.05 1.90
CA SER A 116 14.88 -0.75 2.93
C SER A 116 15.15 0.10 4.17
N VAL A 117 15.00 -0.47 5.35
CA VAL A 117 15.37 0.17 6.62
C VAL A 117 16.87 0.33 6.67
N LYS A 118 17.36 1.51 6.28
CA LYS A 118 18.81 1.81 6.27
C LYS A 118 19.14 2.77 7.40
N THR A 119 20.01 2.33 8.27
CA THR A 119 20.58 3.14 9.34
C THR A 119 21.96 3.66 8.92
N GLY A 120 22.07 4.94 8.59
CA GLY A 120 23.38 5.55 8.31
C GLY A 120 23.30 6.88 7.54
N GLY A 121 24.15 7.83 7.88
CA GLY A 121 24.28 9.17 7.29
C GLY A 121 23.43 10.24 7.98
N ASN A 122 23.50 11.49 7.51
CA ASN A 122 22.74 12.65 7.98
C ASN A 122 21.26 12.61 7.60
N GLN A 123 20.53 11.55 8.00
CA GLN A 123 19.08 11.52 7.79
C GLN A 123 18.40 12.28 8.92
N ARG A 124 17.42 13.09 8.60
CA ARG A 124 16.54 13.78 9.55
C ARG A 124 15.20 13.06 9.62
N LEU A 125 14.59 13.07 10.80
CA LEU A 125 13.23 12.58 10.97
C LEU A 125 12.27 13.54 10.24
N VAL A 126 11.47 13.01 9.30
CA VAL A 126 10.49 13.81 8.57
C VAL A 126 9.16 13.75 9.32
N THR A 127 8.74 14.91 9.86
CA THR A 127 7.51 15.05 10.67
C THR A 127 6.55 16.10 10.11
N THR A 128 6.74 16.52 8.84
CA THR A 128 5.96 17.58 8.19
C THR A 128 5.07 17.03 7.07
N GLY A 129 4.16 17.85 6.55
CA GLY A 129 3.23 17.45 5.50
C GLY A 129 2.31 16.34 5.98
N VAL A 130 2.13 15.30 5.18
CA VAL A 130 1.29 14.13 5.53
C VAL A 130 1.83 13.36 6.74
N TYR A 131 3.15 13.41 6.99
CA TYR A 131 3.81 12.80 8.13
C TYR A 131 3.50 13.50 9.46
N ARG A 132 2.97 14.71 9.44
CA ARG A 132 2.48 15.38 10.65
C ARG A 132 1.34 14.61 11.31
N TYR A 133 0.52 13.95 10.50
CA TYR A 133 -0.70 13.27 10.98
C TYR A 133 -0.52 11.75 11.06
N ILE A 134 0.12 11.15 10.06
CA ILE A 134 0.29 9.70 9.93
C ILE A 134 1.77 9.39 9.77
N ARG A 135 2.30 8.48 10.60
CA ARG A 135 3.71 8.07 10.53
C ARG A 135 4.03 7.22 9.30
N ASN A 136 3.06 6.44 8.84
CA ASN A 136 3.23 5.51 7.71
C ASN A 136 2.24 5.80 6.55
N PRO A 137 2.20 7.05 6.01
CA PRO A 137 1.19 7.43 5.01
C PRO A 137 1.36 6.69 3.68
N ALA A 138 2.59 6.30 3.32
CA ALA A 138 2.85 5.50 2.13
C ALA A 138 2.19 4.12 2.23
N TYR A 139 2.19 3.49 3.41
CA TYR A 139 1.54 2.21 3.64
C TYR A 139 0.03 2.35 3.71
N ALA A 140 -0.49 3.39 4.36
CA ALA A 140 -1.91 3.72 4.34
C ALA A 140 -2.44 3.88 2.91
N GLY A 141 -1.69 4.59 2.06
CA GLY A 141 -2.01 4.76 0.65
C GLY A 141 -2.06 3.43 -0.11
N THR A 142 -1.05 2.55 0.08
CA THR A 142 -1.06 1.22 -0.57
C THR A 142 -2.22 0.36 -0.10
N MET A 143 -2.48 0.31 1.21
CA MET A 143 -3.61 -0.47 1.75
C MET A 143 -4.95 0.02 1.18
N LEU A 144 -5.12 1.34 1.09
CA LEU A 144 -6.33 1.93 0.52
C LEU A 144 -6.48 1.58 -0.96
N SER A 145 -5.41 1.66 -1.76
CA SER A 145 -5.43 1.28 -3.18
C SER A 145 -5.74 -0.20 -3.39
N MET A 146 -5.16 -1.09 -2.57
CA MET A 146 -5.42 -2.53 -2.66
C MET A 146 -6.84 -2.90 -2.24
N LEU A 147 -7.38 -2.26 -1.20
CA LEU A 147 -8.79 -2.38 -0.83
C LEU A 147 -9.70 -1.86 -1.94
N GLY A 148 -9.33 -0.74 -2.58
CA GLY A 148 -10.03 -0.22 -3.74
C GLY A 148 -10.10 -1.24 -4.89
N ASN A 149 -8.96 -1.86 -5.20
CA ASN A 149 -8.91 -2.95 -6.18
C ASN A 149 -9.89 -4.09 -5.82
N ALA A 150 -9.90 -4.51 -4.54
CA ALA A 150 -10.80 -5.57 -4.07
C ALA A 150 -12.28 -5.20 -4.21
N PHE A 151 -12.65 -3.96 -3.90
CA PHE A 151 -14.02 -3.46 -4.05
C PHE A 151 -14.49 -3.38 -5.51
N CYS A 152 -13.59 -3.09 -6.46
CA CYS A 152 -13.95 -3.04 -7.88
C CYS A 152 -14.52 -4.37 -8.41
N PHE A 153 -14.08 -5.48 -7.85
CA PHE A 153 -14.62 -6.81 -8.21
C PHE A 153 -15.93 -7.16 -7.49
N ARG A 154 -16.37 -6.37 -6.54
CA ARG A 154 -17.65 -6.49 -5.82
C ARG A 154 -17.86 -7.81 -5.06
N SER A 155 -16.85 -8.67 -4.94
CA SER A 155 -16.93 -9.86 -4.08
C SER A 155 -16.87 -9.46 -2.61
N VAL A 156 -17.72 -10.05 -1.76
CA VAL A 156 -17.69 -9.81 -0.30
C VAL A 156 -16.41 -10.35 0.32
N PHE A 157 -15.87 -11.45 -0.19
CA PHE A 157 -14.68 -12.11 0.35
C PHE A 157 -13.38 -11.36 0.05
N SER A 158 -13.29 -10.69 -1.11
CA SER A 158 -12.09 -9.98 -1.53
C SER A 158 -11.59 -8.93 -0.54
N PRO A 159 -12.35 -7.92 -0.14
CA PRO A 159 -11.87 -6.88 0.75
C PRO A 159 -11.52 -7.40 2.14
N LEU A 160 -12.23 -8.40 2.65
CA LEU A 160 -11.95 -9.02 3.94
C LEU A 160 -10.58 -9.72 3.96
N LEU A 161 -10.31 -10.55 2.94
CA LEU A 161 -9.03 -11.25 2.85
C LEU A 161 -7.88 -10.28 2.55
N VAL A 162 -8.08 -9.32 1.65
CA VAL A 162 -7.08 -8.30 1.34
C VAL A 162 -6.73 -7.48 2.59
N LEU A 163 -7.72 -7.06 3.36
CA LEU A 163 -7.49 -6.34 4.62
C LEU A 163 -6.67 -7.19 5.60
N LEU A 164 -7.00 -8.46 5.76
CA LEU A 164 -6.29 -9.39 6.65
C LEU A 164 -4.83 -9.55 6.22
N ILE A 165 -4.59 -9.84 4.95
CA ILE A 165 -3.24 -10.03 4.39
C ILE A 165 -2.39 -8.76 4.62
N LEU A 166 -2.92 -7.61 4.24
CA LEU A 166 -2.19 -6.34 4.34
C LEU A 166 -1.99 -5.91 5.80
N ALA A 167 -2.96 -6.14 6.69
CA ALA A 167 -2.80 -5.85 8.11
C ALA A 167 -1.64 -6.65 8.73
N ILE A 168 -1.51 -7.93 8.38
CA ILE A 168 -0.40 -8.78 8.84
C ILE A 168 0.92 -8.28 8.25
N CYS A 169 1.00 -8.13 6.92
CA CYS A 169 2.25 -7.76 6.24
C CYS A 169 2.77 -6.39 6.69
N TYR A 170 1.90 -5.38 6.71
CA TYR A 170 2.29 -4.04 7.15
C TYR A 170 2.44 -3.93 8.66
N GLY A 171 1.68 -4.71 9.44
CA GLY A 171 1.87 -4.79 10.87
C GLY A 171 3.28 -5.26 11.25
N ILE A 172 3.81 -6.29 10.58
CA ILE A 172 5.19 -6.76 10.74
C ILE A 172 6.18 -5.68 10.28
N ARG A 173 5.97 -5.14 9.08
CA ARG A 173 6.85 -4.14 8.49
C ARG A 173 6.99 -2.88 9.34
N ILE A 174 5.87 -2.32 9.79
CA ILE A 174 5.83 -1.10 10.60
C ILE A 174 6.57 -1.31 11.92
N LYS A 175 6.40 -2.47 12.58
CA LYS A 175 7.13 -2.77 13.82
C LYS A 175 8.65 -2.77 13.63
N VAL A 176 9.14 -3.36 12.54
CA VAL A 176 10.57 -3.40 12.22
C VAL A 176 11.10 -1.99 11.93
N GLU A 177 10.38 -1.20 11.16
CA GLU A 177 10.78 0.17 10.84
C GLU A 177 10.73 1.12 12.04
N GLU A 178 9.65 1.07 12.84
CA GLU A 178 9.54 1.89 14.04
C GLU A 178 10.64 1.56 15.07
N LYS A 179 11.00 0.26 15.20
CA LYS A 179 12.15 -0.14 16.04
C LYS A 179 13.45 0.48 15.55
N ALA A 180 13.73 0.41 14.26
CA ALA A 180 14.95 0.99 13.67
C ALA A 180 14.97 2.54 13.79
N LEU A 181 13.80 3.19 13.67
CA LEU A 181 13.67 4.63 13.87
C LEU A 181 13.89 5.01 15.34
N TYR A 182 13.36 4.22 16.28
CA TYR A 182 13.57 4.44 17.71
C TYR A 182 15.04 4.25 18.10
N GLU A 183 15.71 3.20 17.63
CA GLU A 183 17.15 2.96 17.87
C GLU A 183 18.02 4.12 17.36
N ARG A 184 17.56 4.82 16.33
CA ARG A 184 18.30 5.90 15.70
C ARG A 184 18.01 7.28 16.27
N PHE A 185 16.74 7.61 16.50
CA PHE A 185 16.29 8.96 16.88
C PHE A 185 15.87 9.07 18.35
N GLY A 186 15.77 7.95 19.07
CA GLY A 186 15.48 7.90 20.50
C GLY A 186 14.24 8.70 20.90
N GLU A 187 14.45 9.68 21.80
CA GLU A 187 13.39 10.53 22.33
C GLU A 187 12.70 11.39 21.26
N GLU A 188 13.43 11.84 20.22
CA GLU A 188 12.84 12.62 19.13
C GLU A 188 11.73 11.82 18.42
N PHE A 189 11.99 10.53 18.13
CA PHE A 189 10.99 9.64 17.54
C PHE A 189 9.84 9.36 18.50
N GLN A 190 10.12 9.18 19.79
CA GLN A 190 9.10 8.96 20.81
C GLN A 190 8.14 10.15 20.91
N ASN A 191 8.67 11.38 20.96
CA ASN A 191 7.87 12.60 20.95
C ASN A 191 7.03 12.76 19.67
N TYR A 192 7.55 12.32 18.53
CA TYR A 192 6.80 12.27 17.29
C TYR A 192 5.65 11.27 17.36
N CYS A 193 5.84 10.10 17.99
CA CYS A 193 4.80 9.10 18.17
C CYS A 193 3.59 9.61 18.97
N PHE A 194 3.78 10.49 19.94
CA PHE A 194 2.68 11.08 20.72
C PHE A 194 1.83 12.07 19.92
N ARG A 195 2.34 12.60 18.80
CA ARG A 195 1.68 13.64 18.00
C ARG A 195 1.14 13.15 16.67
N SER A 196 1.29 11.85 16.38
CA SER A 196 0.94 11.29 15.07
C SER A 196 0.36 9.89 15.20
N TRP A 197 -0.55 9.55 14.28
CA TRP A 197 -1.14 8.21 14.20
C TRP A 197 -0.20 7.25 13.47
N ARG A 198 -0.24 5.96 13.82
CA ARG A 198 0.64 4.98 13.21
C ARG A 198 0.31 4.72 11.74
N LEU A 199 -0.96 4.49 11.44
CA LEU A 199 -1.42 4.16 10.09
C LEU A 199 -2.80 4.77 9.77
N ILE A 200 -3.80 4.55 10.62
CA ILE A 200 -5.17 5.02 10.42
C ILE A 200 -5.49 6.04 11.51
N PRO A 201 -5.81 7.30 11.13
CA PRO A 201 -6.20 8.32 12.11
C PRO A 201 -7.34 7.84 13.01
N LEU A 202 -7.25 8.13 14.30
CA LEU A 202 -8.21 7.78 15.34
C LEU A 202 -8.34 6.28 15.71
N ILE A 203 -7.65 5.39 14.98
CA ILE A 203 -7.74 3.93 15.23
C ILE A 203 -6.38 3.37 15.67
N TRP A 204 -5.33 3.64 14.90
CA TRP A 204 -4.00 3.03 15.14
C TRP A 204 -2.82 3.85 14.61
#